data_1cde35fdf32cfa1edd35538f7ce68c24
#
_entry.id   1cde35fdf32cfa1edd35538f7ce68c24
#
_cell.length_a   1.000
_cell.length_b   1.000
_cell.length_c   1.000
_cell.angle_alpha   90.00
_cell.angle_beta   90.00
_cell.angle_gamma   90.00
#
_symmetry.space_group_name_H-M   'P 1'
#
loop_
_entity.id
_entity.type
_entity.pdbx_description
1 polymer ?
#
loop_
_entity_poly.entity_id
_entity_poly.type
_entity_poly.pdbx_seq_one_letter_code
_entity_poly.pdbx_strand_id
1 'polypeptide(L)'
;MIPVNQSKYLVFLKTVELGSITRAAEALGYTQSAVSRVVAELEREWGLELLTRGRTGVEPTSHGEVMLPYMRAVCNAEKELEEQVAELHGLARGTLRVGTFASVSIHWLPAIMKEFLTLYPGIRFELLSKWEFAEVEDLLRRGQADCGFLGLPVGSGLDTFPLCRDQLMAVLPPDHPLAGAPFYPMRSEERRVGKECRSRWSPYH
;
A
#
# COMPACT_ATOMS: atom_id res chain seq x y z
N MET A 1 -12.02 -26.68 12.63
CA MET A 1 -12.03 -27.01 11.18
C MET A 1 -11.21 -25.90 10.53
N ILE A 2 -10.00 -26.19 10.08
CA ILE A 2 -9.11 -25.21 9.42
C ILE A 2 -9.74 -24.93 8.05
N PRO A 3 -10.02 -23.68 7.67
CA PRO A 3 -10.45 -23.40 6.32
C PRO A 3 -9.34 -23.85 5.37
N VAL A 4 -9.69 -24.80 4.52
CA VAL A 4 -8.82 -25.37 3.51
C VAL A 4 -8.44 -24.26 2.54
N ASN A 5 -7.16 -24.11 2.35
CA ASN A 5 -6.53 -23.38 1.25
C ASN A 5 -6.16 -21.89 1.46
N GLN A 6 -5.56 -21.55 2.60
CA GLN A 6 -4.69 -20.36 2.55
C GLN A 6 -3.32 -20.81 2.03
N SER A 7 -2.91 -20.24 0.90
CA SER A 7 -1.60 -20.49 0.30
C SER A 7 -0.49 -20.36 1.33
N LYS A 8 0.47 -21.29 1.35
CA LYS A 8 1.70 -21.18 2.19
C LYS A 8 2.42 -19.85 1.98
N TYR A 9 2.25 -19.26 0.81
CA TYR A 9 2.80 -17.94 0.49
C TYR A 9 2.11 -16.81 1.26
N LEU A 10 0.79 -16.87 1.42
CA LEU A 10 0.05 -15.89 2.23
C LEU A 10 0.50 -15.94 3.70
N VAL A 11 0.72 -17.14 4.25
CA VAL A 11 1.23 -17.31 5.62
C VAL A 11 2.61 -16.67 5.78
N PHE A 12 3.50 -16.90 4.82
CA PHE A 12 4.82 -16.28 4.80
C PHE A 12 4.74 -14.75 4.70
N LEU A 13 3.99 -14.24 3.73
CA LEU A 13 3.79 -12.79 3.52
C LEU A 13 3.26 -12.10 4.77
N LYS A 14 2.27 -12.72 5.44
CA LYS A 14 1.69 -12.18 6.67
C LYS A 14 2.68 -12.20 7.83
N THR A 15 3.55 -13.20 7.88
CA THR A 15 4.61 -13.30 8.89
C THR A 15 5.64 -12.18 8.72
N VAL A 16 6.04 -11.88 7.50
CA VAL A 16 6.94 -10.76 7.18
C VAL A 16 6.28 -9.41 7.47
N GLU A 17 5.03 -9.22 7.02
CA GLU A 17 4.28 -7.98 7.21
C GLU A 17 4.16 -7.59 8.70
N LEU A 18 3.87 -8.56 9.54
CA LEU A 18 3.69 -8.34 10.98
C LEU A 18 4.99 -8.45 11.80
N GLY A 19 6.09 -8.92 11.17
CA GLY A 19 7.36 -9.13 11.85
C GLY A 19 7.30 -10.14 13.00
N SER A 20 6.28 -11.02 13.03
CA SER A 20 6.03 -11.93 14.15
C SER A 20 5.18 -13.13 13.73
N ILE A 21 5.70 -14.33 14.01
CA ILE A 21 4.96 -15.58 13.78
C ILE A 21 3.67 -15.64 14.62
N THR A 22 3.73 -15.16 15.87
CA THR A 22 2.57 -15.16 16.78
C THR A 22 1.47 -14.23 16.27
N ARG A 23 1.81 -13.00 15.93
CA ARG A 23 0.85 -12.03 15.36
C ARG A 23 0.28 -12.48 14.03
N ALA A 24 1.10 -13.11 13.18
CA ALA A 24 0.63 -13.69 11.92
C ALA A 24 -0.36 -14.84 12.18
N ALA A 25 -0.08 -15.70 13.16
CA ALA A 25 -0.97 -16.79 13.54
C ALA A 25 -2.33 -16.26 14.03
N GLU A 26 -2.34 -15.28 14.91
CA GLU A 26 -3.56 -14.62 15.39
C GLU A 26 -4.36 -14.00 14.25
N ALA A 27 -3.69 -13.25 13.34
CA ALA A 27 -4.33 -12.60 12.21
C ALA A 27 -4.94 -13.58 11.19
N LEU A 28 -4.34 -14.76 11.06
CA LEU A 28 -4.79 -15.81 10.12
C LEU A 28 -5.71 -16.87 10.76
N GLY A 29 -5.95 -16.81 12.06
CA GLY A 29 -6.72 -17.81 12.80
C GLY A 29 -6.01 -19.16 12.93
N TYR A 30 -4.68 -19.17 12.93
CA TYR A 30 -3.84 -20.35 13.11
C TYR A 30 -3.17 -20.39 14.50
N THR A 31 -2.56 -21.54 14.84
CA THR A 31 -1.65 -21.61 15.95
C THR A 31 -0.24 -21.17 15.52
N GLN A 32 0.53 -20.62 16.44
CA GLN A 32 1.93 -20.23 16.19
C GLN A 32 2.77 -21.40 15.64
N SER A 33 2.56 -22.61 16.16
CA SER A 33 3.23 -23.81 15.68
C SER A 33 2.85 -24.19 14.25
N ALA A 34 1.60 -23.96 13.83
CA ALA A 34 1.16 -24.20 12.47
C ALA A 34 1.85 -23.22 11.48
N VAL A 35 1.88 -21.92 11.79
CA VAL A 35 2.57 -20.91 10.98
C VAL A 35 4.06 -21.22 10.89
N SER A 36 4.70 -21.54 12.03
CA SER A 36 6.12 -21.89 12.06
C SER A 36 6.43 -23.11 11.18
N ARG A 37 5.55 -24.13 11.18
CA ARG A 37 5.70 -25.33 10.36
C ARG A 37 5.53 -25.00 8.87
N VAL A 38 4.55 -24.21 8.48
CA VAL A 38 4.34 -23.79 7.08
C VAL A 38 5.56 -23.07 6.53
N VAL A 39 6.14 -22.15 7.30
CA VAL A 39 7.38 -21.44 6.90
C VAL A 39 8.54 -22.43 6.76
N ALA A 40 8.74 -23.30 7.75
CA ALA A 40 9.82 -24.30 7.70
C ALA A 40 9.67 -25.31 6.54
N GLU A 41 8.43 -25.68 6.19
CA GLU A 41 8.15 -26.52 5.03
C GLU A 41 8.50 -25.81 3.72
N LEU A 42 8.19 -24.52 3.60
CA LEU A 42 8.54 -23.73 2.44
C LEU A 42 10.06 -23.59 2.27
N GLU A 43 10.78 -23.28 3.36
CA GLU A 43 12.25 -23.19 3.39
C GLU A 43 12.90 -24.52 3.00
N ARG A 44 12.37 -25.62 3.52
CA ARG A 44 12.88 -26.97 3.20
C ARG A 44 12.61 -27.36 1.74
N GLU A 45 11.43 -27.02 1.21
CA GLU A 45 11.07 -27.33 -0.18
C GLU A 45 11.98 -26.63 -1.18
N TRP A 46 12.37 -25.39 -0.88
CA TRP A 46 13.23 -24.61 -1.76
C TRP A 46 14.73 -24.73 -1.41
N GLY A 47 15.07 -25.30 -0.26
CA GLY A 47 16.45 -25.38 0.22
C GLY A 47 17.03 -24.02 0.55
N LEU A 48 16.19 -23.04 0.91
CA LEU A 48 16.57 -21.65 1.19
C LEU A 48 16.07 -21.24 2.57
N GLU A 49 16.92 -20.53 3.32
CA GLU A 49 16.44 -19.78 4.48
C GLU A 49 15.77 -18.49 3.99
N LEU A 50 14.51 -18.30 4.35
CA LEU A 50 13.72 -17.14 3.92
C LEU A 50 13.47 -16.14 5.05
N LEU A 51 13.54 -16.59 6.31
CA LEU A 51 13.37 -15.75 7.49
C LEU A 51 14.55 -15.87 8.46
N THR A 52 14.96 -14.73 9.02
CA THR A 52 15.80 -14.66 10.22
C THR A 52 14.94 -14.44 11.45
N ARG A 53 15.34 -15.03 12.58
CA ARG A 53 14.68 -14.85 13.88
C ARG A 53 15.64 -14.10 14.80
N GLY A 54 15.24 -12.90 15.21
CA GLY A 54 16.01 -12.04 16.08
C GLY A 54 15.27 -11.68 17.37
N ARG A 55 15.91 -10.90 18.23
CA ARG A 55 15.31 -10.37 19.46
C ARG A 55 14.14 -9.41 19.18
N THR A 56 14.15 -8.75 18.03
CA THR A 56 13.16 -7.77 17.58
C THR A 56 11.99 -8.39 16.82
N GLY A 57 12.05 -9.71 16.54
CA GLY A 57 11.01 -10.41 15.80
C GLY A 57 11.56 -11.25 14.65
N VAL A 58 10.82 -11.26 13.55
CA VAL A 58 11.13 -12.04 12.35
C VAL A 58 11.28 -11.09 11.17
N GLU A 59 12.38 -11.23 10.44
CA GLU A 59 12.70 -10.43 9.26
C GLU A 59 13.01 -11.34 8.07
N PRO A 60 12.73 -10.95 6.82
CA PRO A 60 13.13 -11.72 5.66
C PRO A 60 14.66 -11.72 5.50
N THR A 61 15.21 -12.83 5.02
CA THR A 61 16.59 -12.89 4.53
C THR A 61 16.69 -12.21 3.16
N SER A 62 17.92 -12.07 2.62
CA SER A 62 18.11 -11.63 1.23
C SER A 62 17.37 -12.51 0.21
N HIS A 63 17.31 -13.82 0.44
CA HIS A 63 16.51 -14.73 -0.39
C HIS A 63 15.01 -14.48 -0.18
N GLY A 64 14.58 -14.28 1.06
CA GLY A 64 13.19 -13.92 1.38
C GLY A 64 12.74 -12.65 0.66
N GLU A 65 13.55 -11.60 0.70
CA GLU A 65 13.26 -10.33 0.00
C GLU A 65 13.09 -10.52 -1.52
N VAL A 66 13.95 -11.29 -2.15
CA VAL A 66 13.85 -11.61 -3.58
C VAL A 66 12.55 -12.36 -3.90
N MET A 67 12.08 -13.24 -3.01
CA MET A 67 10.89 -14.07 -3.24
C MET A 67 9.57 -13.35 -2.93
N LEU A 68 9.59 -12.30 -2.11
CA LEU A 68 8.37 -11.56 -1.72
C LEU A 68 7.50 -11.12 -2.91
N PRO A 69 8.02 -10.46 -3.97
CA PRO A 69 7.20 -10.02 -5.09
C PRO A 69 6.54 -11.19 -5.84
N TYR A 70 7.22 -12.31 -6.00
CA TYR A 70 6.69 -13.49 -6.67
C TYR A 70 5.59 -14.17 -5.86
N MET A 71 5.78 -14.30 -4.54
CA MET A 71 4.75 -14.84 -3.65
C MET A 71 3.51 -13.96 -3.64
N ARG A 72 3.67 -12.62 -3.66
CA ARG A 72 2.55 -11.68 -3.76
C ARG A 72 1.81 -11.85 -5.08
N ALA A 73 2.53 -11.98 -6.20
CA ALA A 73 1.91 -12.18 -7.50
C ALA A 73 1.05 -13.44 -7.54
N VAL A 74 1.51 -14.54 -6.95
CA VAL A 74 0.72 -15.78 -6.84
C VAL A 74 -0.53 -15.57 -5.99
N CYS A 75 -0.40 -14.97 -4.80
CA CYS A 75 -1.56 -14.72 -3.93
C CYS A 75 -2.58 -13.76 -4.57
N ASN A 76 -2.11 -12.77 -5.34
CA ASN A 76 -3.01 -11.88 -6.07
C ASN A 76 -3.75 -12.62 -7.19
N ALA A 77 -3.07 -13.48 -7.96
CA ALA A 77 -3.70 -14.27 -9.00
C ALA A 77 -4.72 -15.27 -8.42
N GLU A 78 -4.43 -15.90 -7.27
CA GLU A 78 -5.40 -16.74 -6.55
C GLU A 78 -6.65 -15.93 -6.16
N LYS A 79 -6.46 -14.71 -5.63
CA LYS A 79 -7.56 -13.83 -5.26
C LYS A 79 -8.38 -13.40 -6.48
N GLU A 80 -7.75 -13.03 -7.58
CA GLU A 80 -8.42 -12.69 -8.84
C GLU A 80 -9.27 -13.85 -9.37
N LEU A 81 -8.75 -15.07 -9.28
CA LEU A 81 -9.49 -16.28 -9.67
C LEU A 81 -10.73 -16.47 -8.78
N GLU A 82 -10.62 -16.31 -7.47
CA GLU A 82 -11.75 -16.42 -6.54
C GLU A 82 -12.81 -15.33 -6.83
N GLU A 83 -12.37 -14.09 -7.14
CA GLU A 83 -13.25 -12.98 -7.50
C GLU A 83 -13.98 -13.26 -8.82
N GLN A 84 -13.31 -13.81 -9.83
CA GLN A 84 -13.93 -14.20 -11.10
C GLN A 84 -14.97 -15.32 -10.91
N VAL A 85 -14.67 -16.32 -10.09
CA VAL A 85 -15.63 -17.35 -9.74
C VAL A 85 -16.86 -16.78 -9.03
N ALA A 86 -16.65 -15.83 -8.10
CA ALA A 86 -17.74 -15.15 -7.41
C ALA A 86 -18.61 -14.31 -8.37
N GLU A 87 -18.00 -13.64 -9.34
CA GLU A 87 -18.68 -12.87 -10.39
C GLU A 87 -19.54 -13.76 -11.27
N LEU A 88 -19.02 -14.91 -11.72
CA LEU A 88 -19.77 -15.89 -12.49
C LEU A 88 -20.99 -16.44 -11.72
N HIS A 89 -20.95 -16.44 -10.40
CA HIS A 89 -22.09 -16.76 -9.54
C HIS A 89 -23.03 -15.59 -9.26
N GLY A 90 -22.82 -14.42 -9.92
CA GLY A 90 -23.62 -13.20 -9.70
C GLY A 90 -23.36 -12.51 -8.36
N LEU A 91 -22.27 -12.88 -7.69
CA LEU A 91 -21.84 -12.32 -6.42
C LEU A 91 -20.74 -11.27 -6.66
N ALA A 92 -21.13 -10.04 -7.05
CA ALA A 92 -20.20 -8.92 -7.11
C ALA A 92 -19.74 -8.56 -5.68
N ARG A 93 -18.78 -9.30 -5.15
CA ARG A 93 -18.21 -9.13 -3.81
C ARG A 93 -16.69 -9.14 -3.91
N GLY A 94 -16.05 -8.26 -3.16
CA GLY A 94 -14.59 -8.18 -3.15
C GLY A 94 -14.11 -7.03 -2.29
N THR A 95 -12.79 -6.88 -2.17
CA THR A 95 -12.15 -5.74 -1.51
C THR A 95 -11.29 -5.01 -2.52
N LEU A 96 -11.58 -3.73 -2.74
CA LEU A 96 -10.77 -2.85 -3.57
C LEU A 96 -9.81 -2.05 -2.67
N ARG A 97 -8.52 -2.34 -2.78
CA ARG A 97 -7.45 -1.67 -2.03
C ARG A 97 -6.96 -0.46 -2.83
N VAL A 98 -7.18 0.72 -2.28
CA VAL A 98 -6.87 1.99 -2.95
C VAL A 98 -5.72 2.69 -2.24
N GLY A 99 -4.58 2.80 -2.92
CA GLY A 99 -3.46 3.63 -2.48
C GLY A 99 -3.79 5.11 -2.67
N THR A 100 -3.68 5.91 -1.62
CA THR A 100 -4.14 7.30 -1.66
C THR A 100 -3.34 8.19 -0.72
N PHE A 101 -3.59 9.49 -0.76
CA PHE A 101 -3.06 10.50 0.15
C PHE A 101 -4.18 11.39 0.69
N ALA A 102 -3.92 12.11 1.76
CA ALA A 102 -4.93 12.76 2.59
C ALA A 102 -5.93 13.62 1.80
N SER A 103 -5.49 14.46 0.85
CA SER A 103 -6.40 15.35 0.10
C SER A 103 -7.38 14.58 -0.78
N VAL A 104 -6.96 13.50 -1.43
CA VAL A 104 -7.84 12.65 -2.24
C VAL A 104 -8.79 11.86 -1.34
N SER A 105 -8.29 11.30 -0.22
CA SER A 105 -9.10 10.54 0.73
C SER A 105 -10.23 11.37 1.33
N ILE A 106 -9.98 12.67 1.55
CA ILE A 106 -10.96 13.55 2.21
C ILE A 106 -11.92 14.18 1.20
N HIS A 107 -11.42 14.62 0.04
CA HIS A 107 -12.21 15.47 -0.85
C HIS A 107 -12.82 14.72 -2.04
N TRP A 108 -12.17 13.66 -2.57
CA TRP A 108 -12.65 12.99 -3.78
C TRP A 108 -13.28 11.64 -3.50
N LEU A 109 -12.57 10.79 -2.74
CA LEU A 109 -12.99 9.41 -2.52
C LEU A 109 -14.38 9.25 -1.88
N PRO A 110 -14.82 10.06 -0.91
CA PRO A 110 -16.11 9.82 -0.29
C PRO A 110 -17.29 9.88 -1.28
N ALA A 111 -17.26 10.83 -2.21
CA ALA A 111 -18.31 10.96 -3.23
C ALA A 111 -18.25 9.81 -4.25
N ILE A 112 -17.04 9.47 -4.73
CA ILE A 112 -16.80 8.39 -5.67
C ILE A 112 -17.22 7.04 -5.07
N MET A 113 -16.80 6.75 -3.84
CA MET A 113 -17.13 5.52 -3.13
C MET A 113 -18.65 5.38 -2.91
N LYS A 114 -19.33 6.47 -2.55
CA LYS A 114 -20.78 6.47 -2.36
C LYS A 114 -21.50 6.08 -3.65
N GLU A 115 -21.12 6.64 -4.78
CA GLU A 115 -21.71 6.34 -6.07
C GLU A 115 -21.39 4.90 -6.52
N PHE A 116 -20.13 4.52 -6.38
CA PHE A 116 -19.66 3.17 -6.72
C PHE A 116 -20.39 2.08 -5.92
N LEU A 117 -20.54 2.25 -4.60
CA LEU A 117 -21.24 1.29 -3.74
C LEU A 117 -22.74 1.20 -3.99
N THR A 118 -23.34 2.21 -4.64
CA THR A 118 -24.73 2.13 -5.12
C THR A 118 -24.86 1.12 -6.25
N LEU A 119 -23.85 1.04 -7.12
CA LEU A 119 -23.80 0.10 -8.24
C LEU A 119 -23.28 -1.30 -7.82
N TYR A 120 -22.33 -1.32 -6.89
CA TYR A 120 -21.64 -2.54 -6.45
C TYR A 120 -21.66 -2.67 -4.91
N PRO A 121 -22.82 -2.96 -4.31
CA PRO A 121 -22.99 -2.95 -2.84
C PRO A 121 -22.22 -4.06 -2.12
N GLY A 122 -21.75 -5.08 -2.84
CA GLY A 122 -20.93 -6.16 -2.30
C GLY A 122 -19.44 -5.84 -2.21
N ILE A 123 -19.00 -4.73 -2.78
CA ILE A 123 -17.57 -4.31 -2.76
C ILE A 123 -17.26 -3.60 -1.44
N ARG A 124 -16.08 -3.90 -0.89
CA ARG A 124 -15.51 -3.21 0.26
C ARG A 124 -14.30 -2.40 -0.18
N PHE A 125 -14.20 -1.16 0.27
CA PHE A 125 -13.00 -0.35 0.07
C PHE A 125 -12.05 -0.48 1.25
N GLU A 126 -10.76 -0.63 0.96
CA GLU A 126 -9.66 -0.51 1.91
C GLU A 126 -8.75 0.63 1.45
N LEU A 127 -8.68 1.71 2.23
CA LEU A 127 -7.89 2.88 1.87
C LEU A 127 -6.52 2.82 2.53
N LEU A 128 -5.48 2.76 1.71
CA LEU A 128 -4.07 2.71 2.13
C LEU A 128 -3.48 4.11 1.98
N SER A 129 -3.69 4.95 3.00
CA SER A 129 -3.23 6.34 2.98
C SER A 129 -1.73 6.44 3.24
N LYS A 130 -1.03 7.20 2.40
CA LYS A 130 0.41 7.46 2.47
C LYS A 130 0.69 8.95 2.38
N TRP A 131 1.91 9.35 2.77
CA TRP A 131 2.33 10.76 2.74
C TRP A 131 2.99 11.14 1.42
N GLU A 132 3.71 10.20 0.80
CA GLU A 132 4.46 10.41 -0.43
C GLU A 132 3.92 9.58 -1.59
N PHE A 133 3.97 10.12 -2.80
CA PHE A 133 3.55 9.40 -4.01
C PHE A 133 4.38 8.13 -4.26
N ALA A 134 5.67 8.18 -3.92
CA ALA A 134 6.56 7.04 -4.04
C ALA A 134 6.11 5.85 -3.17
N GLU A 135 5.55 6.09 -2.00
CA GLU A 135 5.01 5.03 -1.15
C GLU A 135 3.75 4.39 -1.75
N VAL A 136 2.88 5.20 -2.40
CA VAL A 136 1.71 4.68 -3.12
C VAL A 136 2.14 3.87 -4.34
N GLU A 137 3.13 4.36 -5.09
CA GLU A 137 3.71 3.63 -6.22
C GLU A 137 4.28 2.27 -5.77
N ASP A 138 4.96 2.24 -4.63
CA ASP A 138 5.51 1.02 -4.05
C ASP A 138 4.42 0.02 -3.62
N LEU A 139 3.30 0.49 -3.06
CA LEU A 139 2.14 -0.35 -2.77
C LEU A 139 1.59 -1.03 -4.04
N LEU A 140 1.46 -0.27 -5.13
CA LEU A 140 0.99 -0.79 -6.42
C LEU A 140 1.97 -1.82 -7.00
N ARG A 141 3.27 -1.51 -7.02
CA ARG A 141 4.30 -2.42 -7.54
C ARG A 141 4.41 -3.71 -6.75
N ARG A 142 4.15 -3.66 -5.45
CA ARG A 142 4.14 -4.83 -4.58
C ARG A 142 2.79 -5.57 -4.57
N GLY A 143 1.80 -5.13 -5.35
CA GLY A 143 0.45 -5.71 -5.35
C GLY A 143 -0.26 -5.61 -4.01
N GLN A 144 0.09 -4.63 -3.19
CA GLN A 144 -0.56 -4.33 -1.92
C GLN A 144 -1.76 -3.41 -2.09
N ALA A 145 -1.80 -2.65 -3.19
CA ALA A 145 -2.95 -1.89 -3.64
C ALA A 145 -3.35 -2.34 -5.05
N ASP A 146 -4.65 -2.32 -5.33
CA ASP A 146 -5.22 -2.70 -6.62
C ASP A 146 -5.23 -1.50 -7.58
N CYS A 147 -5.42 -0.30 -7.04
CA CYS A 147 -5.28 0.98 -7.75
C CYS A 147 -4.77 2.08 -6.81
N GLY A 148 -4.43 3.24 -7.34
CA GLY A 148 -3.97 4.35 -6.50
C GLY A 148 -3.92 5.69 -7.21
N PHE A 149 -3.85 6.76 -6.42
CA PHE A 149 -3.70 8.13 -6.88
C PHE A 149 -2.24 8.54 -6.77
N LEU A 150 -1.69 9.07 -7.85
CA LEU A 150 -0.26 9.40 -7.96
C LEU A 150 -0.07 10.74 -8.67
N GLY A 151 1.04 11.40 -8.40
CA GLY A 151 1.55 12.48 -9.22
C GLY A 151 2.39 11.93 -10.36
N LEU A 152 2.16 12.42 -11.59
CA LEU A 152 2.98 12.07 -12.75
C LEU A 152 4.30 12.86 -12.78
N PRO A 153 5.40 12.30 -13.33
CA PRO A 153 5.49 10.96 -13.95
C PRO A 153 5.65 9.84 -12.92
N VAL A 154 5.20 8.64 -13.27
CA VAL A 154 5.46 7.41 -12.53
C VAL A 154 6.45 6.53 -13.27
N GLY A 155 7.09 5.58 -12.57
CA GLY A 155 7.98 4.61 -13.20
C GLY A 155 7.24 3.65 -14.15
N SER A 156 7.99 2.95 -15.01
CA SER A 156 7.44 1.99 -15.99
C SER A 156 6.70 0.82 -15.31
N GLY A 157 5.73 0.22 -16.01
CA GLY A 157 5.02 -0.98 -15.56
C GLY A 157 3.75 -0.72 -14.75
N LEU A 158 3.24 0.51 -14.75
CA LEU A 158 1.91 0.84 -14.25
C LEU A 158 1.11 1.49 -15.37
N ASP A 159 -0.14 1.06 -15.54
CA ASP A 159 -1.10 1.73 -16.39
C ASP A 159 -1.62 2.99 -15.68
N THR A 160 -1.61 4.12 -16.39
CA THR A 160 -1.97 5.41 -15.79
C THR A 160 -3.04 6.14 -16.60
N PHE A 161 -3.99 6.74 -15.88
CA PHE A 161 -5.05 7.58 -16.45
C PHE A 161 -4.94 8.99 -15.84
N PRO A 162 -4.61 10.02 -16.63
CA PRO A 162 -4.55 11.39 -16.12
C PRO A 162 -5.96 11.89 -15.78
N LEU A 163 -6.16 12.29 -14.54
CA LEU A 163 -7.45 12.78 -14.03
C LEU A 163 -7.56 14.30 -14.09
N CYS A 164 -6.53 15.01 -13.60
CA CYS A 164 -6.48 16.47 -13.60
C CYS A 164 -5.04 16.97 -13.57
N ARG A 165 -4.89 18.28 -13.72
CA ARG A 165 -3.61 18.97 -13.49
C ARG A 165 -3.75 19.82 -12.24
N ASP A 166 -2.85 19.61 -11.29
CA ASP A 166 -2.72 20.45 -10.11
C ASP A 166 -1.84 21.65 -10.40
N GLN A 167 -2.18 22.76 -9.77
CA GLN A 167 -1.36 23.96 -9.79
C GLN A 167 -0.65 24.13 -8.44
N LEU A 168 0.66 24.11 -8.47
CA LEU A 168 1.45 24.45 -7.28
C LEU A 168 1.27 25.93 -6.97
N MET A 169 0.86 26.23 -5.74
CA MET A 169 0.66 27.59 -5.25
C MET A 169 1.56 27.85 -4.06
N ALA A 170 2.17 29.04 -4.03
CA ALA A 170 2.87 29.53 -2.85
C ALA A 170 1.85 30.12 -1.87
N VAL A 171 1.87 29.67 -0.62
CA VAL A 171 1.09 30.28 0.46
C VAL A 171 1.98 31.32 1.15
N LEU A 172 1.59 32.58 1.06
CA LEU A 172 2.35 33.70 1.59
C LEU A 172 1.53 34.43 2.66
N PRO A 173 2.18 35.05 3.66
CA PRO A 173 1.51 35.98 4.57
C PRO A 173 0.84 37.12 3.77
N PRO A 174 -0.26 37.70 4.26
CA PRO A 174 -0.98 38.76 3.55
C PRO A 174 -0.16 40.02 3.27
N ASP A 175 0.82 40.28 4.10
CA ASP A 175 1.77 41.45 4.03
C ASP A 175 3.03 41.17 3.21
N HIS A 176 3.15 39.95 2.65
CA HIS A 176 4.31 39.59 1.83
C HIS A 176 4.33 40.38 0.51
N PRO A 177 5.47 40.96 0.08
CA PRO A 177 5.57 41.76 -1.13
C PRO A 177 5.06 41.13 -2.41
N LEU A 178 5.03 39.78 -2.46
CA LEU A 178 4.56 39.00 -3.58
C LEU A 178 3.18 38.37 -3.36
N ALA A 179 2.45 38.72 -2.30
CA ALA A 179 1.14 38.11 -2.00
C ALA A 179 0.09 38.29 -3.11
N GLY A 180 0.19 39.38 -3.90
CA GLY A 180 -0.67 39.64 -5.06
C GLY A 180 -0.07 39.31 -6.42
N ALA A 181 1.11 38.71 -6.47
CA ALA A 181 1.80 38.43 -7.72
C ALA A 181 1.18 37.22 -8.44
N PRO A 182 1.09 37.23 -9.79
CA PRO A 182 0.53 36.13 -10.55
C PRO A 182 1.40 34.86 -10.55
N PHE A 183 2.67 34.96 -10.13
CA PHE A 183 3.59 33.85 -9.97
C PHE A 183 4.63 34.17 -8.88
N TYR A 184 5.12 33.12 -8.25
CA TYR A 184 6.19 33.19 -7.27
C TYR A 184 7.51 32.72 -7.91
N PRO A 185 8.54 33.59 -8.05
CA PRO A 185 9.81 33.21 -8.66
C PRO A 185 10.60 32.30 -7.72
N MET A 186 10.74 31.04 -8.05
CA MET A 186 11.54 30.08 -7.30
C MET A 186 13.03 30.26 -7.58
N ARG A 187 13.73 31.06 -6.77
CA ARG A 187 15.19 31.17 -6.80
C ARG A 187 15.81 30.10 -5.88
N SER A 188 17.04 29.67 -6.19
CA SER A 188 17.75 28.63 -5.41
C SER A 188 17.96 28.99 -3.94
N GLU A 189 18.06 30.26 -3.63
CA GLU A 189 18.22 30.80 -2.26
C GLU A 189 16.91 30.69 -1.46
N GLU A 190 15.75 30.80 -2.09
CA GLU A 190 14.44 30.73 -1.45
C GLU A 190 14.05 29.28 -1.10
N ARG A 191 14.67 28.26 -1.72
CA ARG A 191 14.54 26.86 -1.28
C ARG A 191 15.00 26.65 0.17
N ARG A 192 15.90 27.46 0.69
CA ARG A 192 16.36 27.39 2.09
C ARG A 192 15.29 27.87 3.06
N VAL A 193 14.56 28.93 2.71
CA VAL A 193 13.44 29.45 3.52
C VAL A 193 12.32 28.42 3.64
N GLY A 194 12.00 27.70 2.57
CA GLY A 194 11.02 26.61 2.60
C GLY A 194 11.44 25.41 3.48
N LYS A 195 12.74 25.12 3.60
CA LYS A 195 13.26 24.10 4.53
C LYS A 195 13.17 24.56 5.99
N GLU A 196 13.45 25.81 6.26
CA GLU A 196 13.34 26.38 7.61
C GLU A 196 11.89 26.47 8.08
N CYS A 197 10.94 26.77 7.20
CA CYS A 197 9.51 26.68 7.51
C CYS A 197 9.08 25.25 7.86
N ARG A 198 9.56 24.22 7.15
CA ARG A 198 9.27 22.83 7.49
C ARG A 198 9.80 22.40 8.87
N SER A 199 10.99 22.89 9.26
CA SER A 199 11.57 22.56 10.57
C SER A 199 10.88 23.26 11.74
N ARG A 200 10.27 24.43 11.51
CA ARG A 200 9.52 25.18 12.55
C ARG A 200 8.12 24.64 12.82
N TRP A 201 7.53 23.91 11.87
CA TRP A 201 6.16 23.36 11.98
C TRP A 201 6.13 21.85 12.21
N SER A 202 7.27 21.23 12.47
CA SER A 202 7.31 19.86 12.91
C SER A 202 6.79 19.77 14.35
N PRO A 203 5.70 19.06 14.64
CA PRO A 203 5.17 18.91 16.00
C PRO A 203 6.02 17.97 16.86
N TYR A 204 7.21 17.56 16.39
CA TYR A 204 8.15 16.68 17.08
C TYR A 204 9.49 17.39 17.31
N HIS A 205 9.47 18.38 18.17
CA HIS A 205 10.62 18.86 18.92
C HIS A 205 10.29 18.89 20.40
#